data_e683921cc1baeafea41d94cac5c1501d
#
_entry.id   e683921cc1baeafea41d94cac5c1501d
#
_cell.length_a   1.000
_cell.length_b   1.000
_cell.length_c   1.000
_cell.angle_alpha   90.00
_cell.angle_beta   90.00
_cell.angle_gamma   90.00
#
_symmetry.space_group_name_H-M   'P 1'
#
loop_
_entity.id
_entity.type
_entity.pdbx_description
1 polymer ?
#
loop_
_entity_poly.entity_id
_entity_poly.type
_entity_poly.pdbx_seq_one_letter_code
_entity_poly.pdbx_strand_id
1 'polypeptide(L)'
;MLFFDQSVGFIGLGNMGFRMASNLMKAGYKMAVHDVNCNVMKMFSDMGVPTKETPFEVAEASDVVITMLPSSSHQVLDVYNGPNGLLQGGNSVRPQLLIDSSTIDPQTSRNISAAVSNCILKEKKDSWENPVMLDAPVSGGVLAAEAGTLTFMVGGSEDAYQAAKPLFLSMGKNTIYCGGAGNGAAAKICNNLTMAVSMLGVSEALTLGQSLGISASTLTKILNSSSARCWSSDSYNPVPGVMEGVPASRNYGGGFASKLMAKDLNLALASAKEVGVDCPLTSQAQDIYAKLCENGHDSKDFSCVFQHYYGGKDEV
;
A
#
# COMPACT_ATOMS: atom_id res chain seq x y z
N MET A 1 -3.87 26.75 -0.85
CA MET A 1 -4.70 26.82 0.36
C MET A 1 -4.43 25.59 1.22
N LEU A 2 -4.25 25.72 2.51
CA LEU A 2 -3.87 24.59 3.36
C LEU A 2 -5.13 23.87 3.84
N PHE A 3 -5.22 22.54 3.68
CA PHE A 3 -6.37 21.70 4.05
C PHE A 3 -6.63 21.59 5.57
N PHE A 4 -6.02 22.43 6.43
CA PHE A 4 -6.13 22.32 7.89
C PHE A 4 -7.54 22.55 8.46
N ASP A 5 -8.41 23.28 7.74
CA ASP A 5 -9.80 23.52 8.17
C ASP A 5 -10.81 22.57 7.53
N GLN A 6 -10.36 21.64 6.69
CA GLN A 6 -11.25 20.75 5.95
C GLN A 6 -11.51 19.45 6.73
N SER A 7 -12.73 18.93 6.56
CA SER A 7 -13.12 17.63 7.10
C SER A 7 -12.56 16.50 6.23
N VAL A 8 -11.97 15.49 6.86
CA VAL A 8 -11.36 14.33 6.20
C VAL A 8 -12.17 13.07 6.49
N GLY A 9 -12.71 12.47 5.45
CA GLY A 9 -13.29 11.13 5.50
C GLY A 9 -12.21 10.05 5.35
N PHE A 10 -12.26 9.00 6.13
CA PHE A 10 -11.34 7.88 5.98
C PHE A 10 -12.10 6.55 5.92
N ILE A 11 -11.87 5.78 4.84
CA ILE A 11 -12.55 4.51 4.59
C ILE A 11 -11.53 3.39 4.50
N GLY A 12 -11.77 2.32 5.28
CA GLY A 12 -10.88 1.19 5.41
C GLY A 12 -9.90 1.38 6.57
N LEU A 13 -10.24 0.80 7.72
CA LEU A 13 -9.53 0.93 9.00
C LEU A 13 -8.81 -0.37 9.39
N GLY A 14 -8.34 -1.12 8.39
CA GLY A 14 -7.48 -2.28 8.60
C GLY A 14 -6.10 -1.90 9.18
N ASN A 15 -5.15 -2.85 9.11
CA ASN A 15 -3.83 -2.66 9.73
C ASN A 15 -3.11 -1.36 9.35
N MET A 16 -3.23 -0.93 8.11
CA MET A 16 -2.63 0.31 7.61
C MET A 16 -3.52 1.51 7.89
N GLY A 17 -4.80 1.43 7.45
CA GLY A 17 -5.73 2.55 7.52
C GLY A 17 -6.03 3.03 8.93
N PHE A 18 -6.13 2.13 9.91
CA PHE A 18 -6.27 2.50 11.32
C PHE A 18 -5.16 3.47 11.78
N ARG A 19 -3.91 3.15 11.44
CA ARG A 19 -2.74 3.94 11.84
C ARG A 19 -2.64 5.25 11.05
N MET A 20 -2.96 5.21 9.77
CA MET A 20 -3.01 6.40 8.93
C MET A 20 -4.08 7.40 9.42
N ALA A 21 -5.31 6.91 9.65
CA ALA A 21 -6.40 7.72 10.21
C ALA A 21 -6.05 8.27 11.62
N SER A 22 -5.44 7.45 12.47
CA SER A 22 -4.97 7.89 13.80
C SER A 22 -3.93 9.01 13.72
N ASN A 23 -3.03 8.99 12.74
CA ASN A 23 -2.05 10.05 12.54
C ASN A 23 -2.70 11.36 12.06
N LEU A 24 -3.70 11.28 11.17
CA LEU A 24 -4.49 12.46 10.77
C LEU A 24 -5.25 13.06 11.97
N MET A 25 -5.85 12.21 12.81
CA MET A 25 -6.51 12.67 14.03
C MET A 25 -5.53 13.36 14.99
N LYS A 26 -4.32 12.79 15.19
CA LYS A 26 -3.26 13.41 16.00
C LYS A 26 -2.77 14.72 15.41
N ALA A 27 -2.79 14.86 14.10
CA ALA A 27 -2.46 16.12 13.41
C ALA A 27 -3.57 17.19 13.49
N GLY A 28 -4.72 16.86 14.10
CA GLY A 28 -5.81 17.83 14.38
C GLY A 28 -6.87 17.92 13.29
N TYR A 29 -6.89 17.02 12.30
CA TYR A 29 -7.94 17.00 11.28
C TYR A 29 -9.28 16.58 11.87
N LYS A 30 -10.36 17.22 11.43
CA LYS A 30 -11.74 16.80 11.71
C LYS A 30 -12.03 15.56 10.87
N MET A 31 -12.30 14.43 11.55
CA MET A 31 -12.43 13.13 10.89
C MET A 31 -13.87 12.64 10.85
N ALA A 32 -14.22 11.87 9.80
CA ALA A 32 -15.33 10.94 9.77
C ALA A 32 -14.84 9.61 9.18
N VAL A 33 -15.24 8.47 9.75
CA VAL A 33 -14.66 7.18 9.35
C VAL A 33 -15.71 6.13 9.01
N HIS A 34 -15.31 5.17 8.16
CA HIS A 34 -16.11 3.98 7.86
C HIS A 34 -15.21 2.75 7.67
N ASP A 35 -15.68 1.63 8.18
CA ASP A 35 -15.17 0.29 7.90
C ASP A 35 -16.32 -0.72 8.04
N VAL A 36 -16.24 -1.84 7.36
CA VAL A 36 -17.19 -2.95 7.49
C VAL A 36 -17.05 -3.69 8.84
N ASN A 37 -15.93 -3.52 9.54
CA ASN A 37 -15.66 -4.11 10.84
C ASN A 37 -16.17 -3.23 11.97
N CYS A 38 -17.29 -3.64 12.57
CA CYS A 38 -17.93 -2.91 13.68
C CYS A 38 -17.00 -2.72 14.89
N ASN A 39 -16.04 -3.62 15.14
CA ASN A 39 -15.13 -3.49 16.29
C ASN A 39 -14.18 -2.30 16.12
N VAL A 40 -13.59 -2.13 14.93
CA VAL A 40 -12.71 -1.00 14.66
C VAL A 40 -13.49 0.32 14.58
N MET A 41 -14.73 0.29 14.08
CA MET A 41 -15.64 1.42 14.10
C MET A 41 -15.91 1.88 15.54
N LYS A 42 -16.20 0.92 16.44
CA LYS A 42 -16.37 1.22 17.85
C LYS A 42 -15.15 1.87 18.48
N MET A 43 -13.93 1.42 18.16
CA MET A 43 -12.68 2.03 18.66
C MET A 43 -12.60 3.52 18.29
N PHE A 44 -12.91 3.88 17.04
CA PHE A 44 -12.92 5.29 16.62
C PHE A 44 -14.04 6.09 17.28
N SER A 45 -15.22 5.50 17.43
CA SER A 45 -16.34 6.13 18.16
C SER A 45 -15.97 6.40 19.62
N ASP A 46 -15.31 5.46 20.30
CA ASP A 46 -14.85 5.61 21.69
C ASP A 46 -13.76 6.71 21.82
N MET A 47 -13.03 7.00 20.73
CA MET A 47 -12.09 8.15 20.64
C MET A 47 -12.78 9.47 20.26
N GLY A 48 -14.11 9.48 20.12
CA GLY A 48 -14.88 10.69 19.77
C GLY A 48 -14.90 11.03 18.28
N VAL A 49 -14.49 10.12 17.40
CA VAL A 49 -14.54 10.31 15.96
C VAL A 49 -15.89 9.87 15.40
N PRO A 50 -16.62 10.73 14.65
CA PRO A 50 -17.84 10.35 13.96
C PRO A 50 -17.65 9.14 13.05
N THR A 51 -18.47 8.12 13.24
CA THR A 51 -18.53 6.93 12.39
C THR A 51 -19.73 7.00 11.46
N LYS A 52 -19.59 6.44 10.26
CA LYS A 52 -20.61 6.44 9.21
C LYS A 52 -20.92 5.01 8.78
N GLU A 53 -22.16 4.73 8.42
CA GLU A 53 -22.58 3.37 8.06
C GLU A 53 -22.16 2.99 6.62
N THR A 54 -21.98 3.98 5.76
CA THR A 54 -21.65 3.77 4.34
C THR A 54 -20.54 4.69 3.84
N PRO A 55 -19.82 4.32 2.77
CA PRO A 55 -18.90 5.21 2.06
C PRO A 55 -19.58 6.52 1.60
N PHE A 56 -20.81 6.45 1.13
CA PHE A 56 -21.59 7.63 0.73
C PHE A 56 -21.78 8.62 1.87
N GLU A 57 -22.13 8.16 3.08
CA GLU A 57 -22.29 9.03 4.24
C GLU A 57 -20.96 9.67 4.68
N VAL A 58 -19.81 8.98 4.45
CA VAL A 58 -18.48 9.59 4.66
C VAL A 58 -18.27 10.71 3.66
N ALA A 59 -18.62 10.50 2.38
CA ALA A 59 -18.50 11.53 1.35
C ALA A 59 -19.35 12.76 1.70
N GLU A 60 -20.60 12.56 2.14
CA GLU A 60 -21.51 13.66 2.52
C GLU A 60 -21.03 14.45 3.76
N ALA A 61 -20.16 13.86 4.57
CA ALA A 61 -19.62 14.49 5.79
C ALA A 61 -18.22 15.12 5.58
N SER A 62 -17.62 14.99 4.39
CA SER A 62 -16.18 15.26 4.21
C SER A 62 -15.88 16.10 2.99
N ASP A 63 -14.87 16.95 3.11
CA ASP A 63 -14.34 17.78 2.00
C ASP A 63 -13.21 17.02 1.25
N VAL A 64 -12.50 16.14 1.96
CA VAL A 64 -11.50 15.20 1.41
C VAL A 64 -11.86 13.80 1.85
N VAL A 65 -11.75 12.80 0.96
CA VAL A 65 -11.92 11.38 1.33
C VAL A 65 -10.67 10.60 0.98
N ILE A 66 -10.19 9.82 1.94
CA ILE A 66 -9.05 8.89 1.78
C ILE A 66 -9.56 7.47 1.91
N THR A 67 -9.21 6.61 0.95
CA THR A 67 -9.51 5.18 0.98
C THR A 67 -8.24 4.36 1.15
N MET A 68 -8.28 3.34 2.02
CA MET A 68 -7.20 2.38 2.25
C MET A 68 -7.80 0.99 2.41
N LEU A 69 -8.12 0.39 1.28
CA LEU A 69 -8.92 -0.83 1.20
C LEU A 69 -8.05 -2.07 1.06
N PRO A 70 -8.57 -3.26 1.38
CA PRO A 70 -7.94 -4.51 1.00
C PRO A 70 -7.65 -4.51 -0.49
N SER A 71 -6.49 -5.01 -0.85
CA SER A 71 -5.89 -4.90 -2.18
C SER A 71 -6.64 -5.69 -3.26
N SER A 72 -7.87 -5.28 -3.57
CA SER A 72 -8.72 -5.83 -4.61
C SER A 72 -9.37 -4.70 -5.39
N SER A 73 -9.11 -4.64 -6.69
CA SER A 73 -9.70 -3.64 -7.59
C SER A 73 -11.23 -3.67 -7.54
N HIS A 74 -11.83 -4.85 -7.38
CA HIS A 74 -13.29 -5.00 -7.22
C HIS A 74 -13.82 -4.30 -5.96
N GLN A 75 -13.15 -4.47 -4.81
CA GLN A 75 -13.57 -3.82 -3.56
C GLN A 75 -13.42 -2.30 -3.62
N VAL A 76 -12.35 -1.80 -4.27
CA VAL A 76 -12.18 -0.36 -4.49
C VAL A 76 -13.28 0.17 -5.41
N LEU A 77 -13.56 -0.52 -6.52
CA LEU A 77 -14.67 -0.15 -7.42
C LEU A 77 -16.02 -0.13 -6.70
N ASP A 78 -16.29 -1.09 -5.81
CA ASP A 78 -17.54 -1.14 -5.05
C ASP A 78 -17.65 0.04 -4.06
N VAL A 79 -16.57 0.40 -3.37
CA VAL A 79 -16.54 1.57 -2.48
C VAL A 79 -16.74 2.88 -3.24
N TYR A 80 -16.26 3.00 -4.48
CA TYR A 80 -16.46 4.21 -5.29
C TYR A 80 -17.80 4.22 -6.00
N ASN A 81 -18.17 3.14 -6.72
CA ASN A 81 -19.26 3.09 -7.67
C ASN A 81 -20.45 2.19 -7.22
N GLY A 82 -20.31 1.47 -6.11
CA GLY A 82 -21.36 0.57 -5.59
C GLY A 82 -22.61 1.32 -5.10
N PRO A 83 -23.67 0.58 -4.72
CA PRO A 83 -24.96 1.17 -4.32
C PRO A 83 -24.91 2.15 -3.16
N ASN A 84 -23.92 1.99 -2.25
CA ASN A 84 -23.64 2.88 -1.12
C ASN A 84 -22.26 3.51 -1.24
N GLY A 85 -21.74 3.58 -2.46
CA GLY A 85 -20.39 4.06 -2.75
C GLY A 85 -20.27 5.59 -2.70
N LEU A 86 -19.03 6.06 -2.77
CA LEU A 86 -18.68 7.48 -2.69
C LEU A 86 -19.38 8.33 -3.77
N LEU A 87 -19.65 7.77 -4.95
CA LEU A 87 -20.23 8.47 -6.09
C LEU A 87 -21.76 8.23 -6.24
N GLN A 88 -22.42 7.64 -5.23
CA GLN A 88 -23.87 7.33 -5.27
C GLN A 88 -24.75 8.57 -5.40
N GLY A 89 -24.28 9.75 -5.05
CA GLY A 89 -25.03 11.01 -5.17
C GLY A 89 -25.43 11.43 -6.60
N GLY A 90 -25.32 10.54 -7.57
CA GLY A 90 -25.50 10.84 -8.99
C GLY A 90 -24.28 11.60 -9.53
N ASN A 91 -24.52 12.63 -10.34
CA ASN A 91 -23.40 13.43 -10.89
C ASN A 91 -22.86 14.50 -9.93
N SER A 92 -23.26 14.50 -8.63
CA SER A 92 -22.92 15.56 -7.69
C SER A 92 -22.35 14.99 -6.39
N VAL A 93 -21.14 15.40 -6.03
CA VAL A 93 -20.42 14.95 -4.84
C VAL A 93 -19.98 16.12 -3.97
N ARG A 94 -19.86 15.91 -2.65
CA ARG A 94 -19.36 16.94 -1.74
C ARG A 94 -17.83 17.00 -1.70
N PRO A 95 -17.08 15.84 -1.59
CA PRO A 95 -15.64 15.92 -1.52
C PRO A 95 -15.05 16.50 -2.80
N GLN A 96 -14.18 17.50 -2.60
CA GLN A 96 -13.42 18.10 -3.70
C GLN A 96 -12.16 17.29 -4.05
N LEU A 97 -11.65 16.49 -3.10
CA LEU A 97 -10.49 15.64 -3.28
C LEU A 97 -10.76 14.23 -2.77
N LEU A 98 -10.53 13.24 -3.63
CA LEU A 98 -10.54 11.83 -3.28
C LEU A 98 -9.12 11.28 -3.43
N ILE A 99 -8.65 10.51 -2.45
CA ILE A 99 -7.30 9.93 -2.43
C ILE A 99 -7.45 8.43 -2.20
N ASP A 100 -7.05 7.62 -3.18
CA ASP A 100 -6.99 6.17 -2.99
C ASP A 100 -5.56 5.73 -2.67
N SER A 101 -5.35 5.23 -1.46
CA SER A 101 -4.07 4.68 -1.01
C SER A 101 -4.01 3.15 -1.10
N SER A 102 -5.01 2.52 -1.69
CA SER A 102 -5.06 1.08 -1.92
C SER A 102 -4.05 0.65 -3.00
N THR A 103 -3.62 -0.63 -2.97
CA THR A 103 -2.76 -1.18 -4.02
C THR A 103 -3.61 -1.91 -5.04
N ILE A 104 -3.92 -1.26 -6.15
CA ILE A 104 -4.72 -1.78 -7.27
C ILE A 104 -3.97 -1.60 -8.59
N ASP A 105 -4.53 -2.15 -9.68
CA ASP A 105 -3.96 -1.95 -11.01
C ASP A 105 -4.13 -0.48 -11.49
N PRO A 106 -3.19 0.01 -12.34
CA PRO A 106 -3.22 1.39 -12.83
C PRO A 106 -4.46 1.71 -13.67
N GLN A 107 -5.01 0.73 -14.40
CA GLN A 107 -6.17 0.96 -15.26
C GLN A 107 -7.44 1.18 -14.44
N THR A 108 -7.65 0.38 -13.39
CA THR A 108 -8.76 0.60 -12.44
C THR A 108 -8.63 1.98 -11.80
N SER A 109 -7.43 2.39 -11.39
CA SER A 109 -7.19 3.72 -10.83
C SER A 109 -7.57 4.84 -11.81
N ARG A 110 -7.18 4.72 -13.10
CA ARG A 110 -7.57 5.66 -14.17
C ARG A 110 -9.07 5.72 -14.37
N ASN A 111 -9.74 4.56 -14.37
CA ASN A 111 -11.19 4.47 -14.55
C ASN A 111 -11.94 5.19 -13.43
N ILE A 112 -11.51 5.00 -12.18
CA ILE A 112 -12.09 5.69 -11.02
C ILE A 112 -11.82 7.20 -11.11
N SER A 113 -10.60 7.60 -11.46
CA SER A 113 -10.25 9.01 -11.66
C SER A 113 -11.14 9.68 -12.72
N ALA A 114 -11.40 8.99 -13.83
CA ALA A 114 -12.31 9.47 -14.86
C ALA A 114 -13.76 9.57 -14.34
N ALA A 115 -14.24 8.59 -13.58
CA ALA A 115 -15.57 8.63 -12.98
C ALA A 115 -15.73 9.81 -12.01
N VAL A 116 -14.73 10.06 -11.16
CA VAL A 116 -14.70 11.21 -10.25
C VAL A 116 -14.73 12.53 -11.04
N SER A 117 -13.92 12.66 -12.08
CA SER A 117 -13.82 13.89 -12.88
C SER A 117 -15.12 14.22 -13.66
N ASN A 118 -15.98 13.23 -13.88
CA ASN A 118 -17.29 13.42 -14.49
C ASN A 118 -18.36 13.92 -13.50
N CYS A 119 -18.06 13.94 -12.22
CA CYS A 119 -18.95 14.49 -11.20
C CYS A 119 -18.78 16.03 -11.13
N ILE A 120 -19.79 16.70 -10.57
CA ILE A 120 -19.75 18.13 -10.21
C ILE A 120 -19.71 18.28 -8.69
N LEU A 121 -19.12 19.35 -8.20
CA LEU A 121 -19.14 19.66 -6.77
C LEU A 121 -20.52 20.19 -6.34
N LYS A 122 -21.07 19.64 -5.23
CA LYS A 122 -22.30 20.16 -4.59
C LYS A 122 -22.14 21.61 -4.15
N GLU A 123 -20.96 21.94 -3.63
CA GLU A 123 -20.58 23.28 -3.20
C GLU A 123 -19.21 23.60 -3.79
N LYS A 124 -19.11 24.68 -4.53
CA LYS A 124 -17.81 25.16 -5.02
C LYS A 124 -17.06 25.79 -3.86
N LYS A 125 -16.02 25.11 -3.42
CA LYS A 125 -15.05 25.62 -2.46
C LYS A 125 -13.73 25.74 -3.19
N ASP A 126 -13.08 26.88 -3.10
CA ASP A 126 -11.78 27.15 -3.72
C ASP A 126 -11.77 27.23 -5.27
N SER A 127 -10.62 26.99 -5.87
CA SER A 127 -10.35 27.17 -7.30
C SER A 127 -10.71 25.97 -8.17
N TRP A 128 -11.21 24.86 -7.59
CA TRP A 128 -11.54 23.66 -8.35
C TRP A 128 -13.00 23.66 -8.80
N GLU A 129 -13.19 23.46 -10.09
CA GLU A 129 -14.55 23.40 -10.68
C GLU A 129 -15.18 22.01 -10.52
N ASN A 130 -14.36 20.97 -10.54
CA ASN A 130 -14.77 19.56 -10.43
C ASN A 130 -13.96 18.86 -9.34
N PRO A 131 -14.50 17.75 -8.78
CA PRO A 131 -13.75 16.93 -7.86
C PRO A 131 -12.55 16.30 -8.55
N VAL A 132 -11.46 16.10 -7.79
CA VAL A 132 -10.21 15.52 -8.29
C VAL A 132 -9.88 14.25 -7.52
N MET A 133 -9.30 13.27 -8.19
CA MET A 133 -8.77 12.06 -7.57
C MET A 133 -7.25 11.99 -7.70
N LEU A 134 -6.61 11.53 -6.62
CA LEU A 134 -5.21 11.12 -6.57
C LEU A 134 -5.15 9.63 -6.23
N ASP A 135 -4.37 8.87 -6.98
CA ASP A 135 -3.93 7.54 -6.58
C ASP A 135 -2.61 7.67 -5.80
N ALA A 136 -2.62 7.25 -4.56
CA ALA A 136 -1.53 7.50 -3.62
C ALA A 136 -1.18 6.27 -2.76
N PRO A 137 -0.86 5.12 -3.38
CA PRO A 137 -0.43 3.95 -2.63
C PRO A 137 0.83 4.22 -1.83
N VAL A 138 1.00 3.42 -0.76
CA VAL A 138 2.03 3.62 0.25
C VAL A 138 3.06 2.50 0.31
N SER A 139 4.26 2.83 0.77
CA SER A 139 5.31 1.88 1.13
C SER A 139 5.83 2.16 2.54
N GLY A 140 6.24 1.10 3.29
CA GLY A 140 6.78 1.18 4.65
C GLY A 140 6.18 0.15 5.61
N GLY A 141 5.00 -0.41 5.30
CA GLY A 141 4.32 -1.39 6.13
C GLY A 141 3.73 -0.80 7.42
N VAL A 142 3.27 -1.69 8.30
CA VAL A 142 2.51 -1.35 9.51
C VAL A 142 3.30 -0.46 10.48
N LEU A 143 4.59 -0.76 10.67
CA LEU A 143 5.45 0.03 11.57
C LEU A 143 5.66 1.46 11.07
N ALA A 144 5.86 1.65 9.77
CA ALA A 144 5.98 2.99 9.19
C ALA A 144 4.64 3.74 9.20
N ALA A 145 3.52 3.05 9.02
CA ALA A 145 2.19 3.64 9.17
C ALA A 145 1.95 4.14 10.60
N GLU A 146 2.35 3.37 11.62
CA GLU A 146 2.24 3.75 13.03
C GLU A 146 3.14 4.95 13.37
N ALA A 147 4.37 4.94 12.87
CA ALA A 147 5.35 6.00 13.09
C ALA A 147 5.11 7.27 12.25
N GLY A 148 4.15 7.27 11.31
CA GLY A 148 3.94 8.38 10.39
C GLY A 148 5.09 8.58 9.41
N THR A 149 5.77 7.51 9.00
CA THR A 149 6.97 7.56 8.14
C THR A 149 6.79 6.88 6.79
N LEU A 150 5.54 6.70 6.34
CA LEU A 150 5.22 6.13 5.04
C LEU A 150 5.84 6.94 3.88
N THR A 151 6.09 6.26 2.78
CA THR A 151 6.35 6.88 1.48
C THR A 151 5.10 6.76 0.61
N PHE A 152 4.56 7.89 0.18
CA PHE A 152 3.43 7.98 -0.75
C PHE A 152 3.95 8.12 -2.19
N MET A 153 3.38 7.35 -3.11
CA MET A 153 3.62 7.42 -4.55
C MET A 153 2.37 7.99 -5.19
N VAL A 154 2.40 9.26 -5.62
CA VAL A 154 1.17 10.01 -5.94
C VAL A 154 1.03 10.24 -7.43
N GLY A 155 -0.04 9.71 -8.02
CA GLY A 155 -0.48 9.98 -9.39
C GLY A 155 -1.72 10.86 -9.42
N GLY A 156 -1.87 11.66 -10.48
CA GLY A 156 -3.00 12.55 -10.69
C GLY A 156 -2.58 13.97 -11.06
N SER A 157 -3.41 14.96 -10.76
CA SER A 157 -3.09 16.37 -11.00
C SER A 157 -1.96 16.84 -10.07
N GLU A 158 -0.97 17.55 -10.62
CA GLU A 158 0.12 18.12 -9.82
C GLU A 158 -0.36 19.17 -8.83
N ASP A 159 -1.32 20.00 -9.23
CA ASP A 159 -1.91 21.02 -8.34
C ASP A 159 -2.63 20.37 -7.15
N ALA A 160 -3.38 19.28 -7.40
CA ALA A 160 -4.03 18.51 -6.35
C ALA A 160 -3.00 17.81 -5.43
N TYR A 161 -1.91 17.27 -6.00
CA TYR A 161 -0.82 16.72 -5.22
C TYR A 161 -0.19 17.77 -4.29
N GLN A 162 0.12 18.95 -4.79
CA GLN A 162 0.70 20.02 -3.97
C GLN A 162 -0.26 20.45 -2.85
N ALA A 163 -1.53 20.57 -3.16
CA ALA A 163 -2.57 20.88 -2.17
C ALA A 163 -2.70 19.78 -1.10
N ALA A 164 -2.65 18.49 -1.48
CA ALA A 164 -2.77 17.35 -0.58
C ALA A 164 -1.50 17.04 0.24
N LYS A 165 -0.36 17.65 -0.10
CA LYS A 165 0.93 17.35 0.52
C LYS A 165 0.93 17.43 2.05
N PRO A 166 0.26 18.39 2.72
CA PRO A 166 0.15 18.41 4.19
C PRO A 166 -0.54 17.17 4.77
N LEU A 167 -1.58 16.65 4.10
CA LEU A 167 -2.26 15.40 4.48
C LEU A 167 -1.30 14.21 4.41
N PHE A 168 -0.56 14.07 3.30
CA PHE A 168 0.42 13.01 3.15
C PHE A 168 1.51 13.09 4.23
N LEU A 169 2.04 14.29 4.51
CA LEU A 169 3.08 14.49 5.51
C LEU A 169 2.61 14.28 6.95
N SER A 170 1.31 14.28 7.20
CA SER A 170 0.75 13.87 8.49
C SER A 170 0.76 12.34 8.70
N MET A 171 0.83 11.56 7.62
CA MET A 171 0.83 10.09 7.65
C MET A 171 2.15 9.47 7.20
N GLY A 172 3.03 10.26 6.60
CA GLY A 172 4.27 9.78 5.99
C GLY A 172 5.40 10.80 6.07
N LYS A 173 6.61 10.33 5.78
CA LYS A 173 7.83 11.15 5.72
C LYS A 173 8.12 11.62 4.30
N ASN A 174 7.80 10.79 3.31
CA ASN A 174 8.13 11.05 1.91
C ASN A 174 6.86 11.05 1.06
N THR A 175 6.81 11.95 0.10
CA THR A 175 5.75 11.99 -0.91
C THR A 175 6.40 12.27 -2.26
N ILE A 176 6.12 11.43 -3.25
CA ILE A 176 6.74 11.47 -4.58
C ILE A 176 5.63 11.61 -5.61
N TYR A 177 5.67 12.68 -6.39
CA TYR A 177 4.78 12.85 -7.52
C TYR A 177 5.22 11.98 -8.69
N CYS A 178 4.32 11.12 -9.16
CA CYS A 178 4.58 10.14 -10.21
C CYS A 178 4.01 10.52 -11.58
N GLY A 179 3.40 11.70 -11.70
CA GLY A 179 2.73 12.14 -12.92
C GLY A 179 1.22 11.87 -12.93
N GLY A 180 0.63 11.67 -14.10
CA GLY A 180 -0.82 11.55 -14.28
C GLY A 180 -1.49 10.40 -13.52
N ALA A 181 -2.83 10.34 -13.61
CA ALA A 181 -3.66 9.35 -12.93
C ALA A 181 -3.21 7.90 -13.25
N GLY A 182 -3.19 7.04 -12.23
CA GLY A 182 -2.73 5.66 -12.27
C GLY A 182 -1.20 5.50 -12.18
N ASN A 183 -0.43 6.58 -12.20
CA ASN A 183 1.03 6.49 -12.14
C ASN A 183 1.55 6.19 -10.73
N GLY A 184 0.85 6.58 -9.68
CA GLY A 184 1.14 6.15 -8.31
C GLY A 184 0.96 4.63 -8.17
N ALA A 185 -0.17 4.09 -8.66
CA ALA A 185 -0.42 2.66 -8.71
C ALA A 185 0.66 1.92 -9.52
N ALA A 186 1.04 2.44 -10.70
CA ALA A 186 2.12 1.89 -11.52
C ALA A 186 3.48 1.91 -10.77
N ALA A 187 3.83 3.01 -10.12
CA ALA A 187 5.04 3.11 -9.32
C ALA A 187 5.05 2.08 -8.19
N LYS A 188 3.91 1.87 -7.53
CA LYS A 188 3.78 0.88 -6.44
C LYS A 188 3.99 -0.54 -6.92
N ILE A 189 3.37 -0.96 -8.01
CA ILE A 189 3.55 -2.33 -8.54
C ILE A 189 5.00 -2.56 -9.00
N CYS A 190 5.65 -1.58 -9.64
CA CYS A 190 7.06 -1.66 -10.02
C CYS A 190 7.98 -1.78 -8.79
N ASN A 191 7.70 -1.01 -7.72
CA ASN A 191 8.44 -1.12 -6.46
C ASN A 191 8.31 -2.54 -5.87
N ASN A 192 7.08 -3.07 -5.79
CA ASN A 192 6.85 -4.38 -5.17
C ASN A 192 7.38 -5.54 -6.03
N LEU A 193 7.32 -5.44 -7.35
CA LEU A 193 8.01 -6.34 -8.27
C LEU A 193 9.51 -6.39 -7.98
N THR A 194 10.17 -5.24 -7.92
CA THR A 194 11.60 -5.14 -7.64
C THR A 194 11.93 -5.72 -6.26
N MET A 195 11.09 -5.44 -5.25
CA MET A 195 11.23 -5.96 -3.90
C MET A 195 11.14 -7.50 -3.87
N ALA A 196 10.18 -8.09 -4.58
CA ALA A 196 10.01 -9.54 -4.66
C ALA A 196 11.22 -10.21 -5.32
N VAL A 197 11.62 -9.74 -6.51
CA VAL A 197 12.73 -10.32 -7.28
C VAL A 197 14.07 -10.21 -6.51
N SER A 198 14.32 -9.07 -5.87
CA SER A 198 15.53 -8.90 -5.06
C SER A 198 15.53 -9.80 -3.81
N MET A 199 14.37 -10.03 -3.19
CA MET A 199 14.26 -10.96 -2.06
C MET A 199 14.56 -12.40 -2.48
N LEU A 200 14.08 -12.84 -3.64
CA LEU A 200 14.40 -14.14 -4.21
C LEU A 200 15.90 -14.28 -4.47
N GLY A 201 16.50 -13.32 -5.17
CA GLY A 201 17.93 -13.36 -5.48
C GLY A 201 18.83 -13.38 -4.23
N VAL A 202 18.47 -12.59 -3.20
CA VAL A 202 19.18 -12.61 -1.91
C VAL A 202 19.00 -13.96 -1.21
N SER A 203 17.80 -14.54 -1.22
CA SER A 203 17.53 -15.85 -0.61
C SER A 203 18.30 -16.98 -1.30
N GLU A 204 18.33 -17.00 -2.63
CA GLU A 204 19.12 -17.96 -3.41
C GLU A 204 20.62 -17.83 -3.12
N ALA A 205 21.15 -16.61 -3.16
CA ALA A 205 22.57 -16.36 -2.91
C ALA A 205 23.01 -16.78 -1.50
N LEU A 206 22.19 -16.46 -0.47
CA LEU A 206 22.49 -16.85 0.92
C LEU A 206 22.41 -18.35 1.10
N THR A 207 21.42 -19.02 0.50
CA THR A 207 21.32 -20.49 0.54
C THR A 207 22.51 -21.17 -0.15
N LEU A 208 22.87 -20.72 -1.36
CA LEU A 208 24.01 -21.25 -2.10
C LEU A 208 25.31 -21.06 -1.31
N GLY A 209 25.54 -19.84 -0.76
CA GLY A 209 26.76 -19.54 0.00
C GLY A 209 26.88 -20.40 1.25
N GLN A 210 25.80 -20.64 1.98
CA GLN A 210 25.79 -21.54 3.14
C GLN A 210 26.11 -22.99 2.71
N SER A 211 25.56 -23.44 1.60
CA SER A 211 25.86 -24.77 1.03
C SER A 211 27.32 -24.91 0.58
N LEU A 212 27.98 -23.80 0.25
CA LEU A 212 29.41 -23.74 -0.10
C LEU A 212 30.32 -23.52 1.13
N GLY A 213 29.77 -23.48 2.34
CA GLY A 213 30.53 -23.35 3.60
C GLY A 213 30.77 -21.92 4.07
N ILE A 214 30.09 -20.91 3.50
CA ILE A 214 30.18 -19.53 3.95
C ILE A 214 29.02 -19.24 4.90
N SER A 215 29.29 -18.75 6.11
CA SER A 215 28.19 -18.39 7.03
C SER A 215 27.30 -17.28 6.45
N ALA A 216 26.00 -17.34 6.75
CA ALA A 216 25.05 -16.33 6.28
C ALA A 216 25.45 -14.90 6.73
N SER A 217 25.98 -14.73 7.94
CA SER A 217 26.43 -13.43 8.44
C SER A 217 27.64 -12.89 7.67
N THR A 218 28.59 -13.75 7.30
CA THR A 218 29.75 -13.38 6.48
C THR A 218 29.33 -12.99 5.08
N LEU A 219 28.47 -13.78 4.46
CA LEU A 219 27.98 -13.50 3.12
C LEU A 219 27.14 -12.22 3.09
N THR A 220 26.30 -11.98 4.11
CA THR A 220 25.53 -10.72 4.25
C THR A 220 26.48 -9.51 4.32
N LYS A 221 27.60 -9.59 5.05
CA LYS A 221 28.61 -8.52 5.07
C LYS A 221 29.21 -8.27 3.68
N ILE A 222 29.51 -9.34 2.95
CA ILE A 222 30.03 -9.24 1.57
C ILE A 222 29.01 -8.56 0.66
N LEU A 223 27.75 -9.01 0.66
CA LEU A 223 26.69 -8.42 -0.17
C LEU A 223 26.53 -6.92 0.14
N ASN A 224 26.49 -6.56 1.42
CA ASN A 224 26.24 -5.19 1.86
C ASN A 224 27.44 -4.22 1.71
N SER A 225 28.65 -4.75 1.58
CA SER A 225 29.87 -3.97 1.30
C SER A 225 30.28 -3.95 -0.17
N SER A 226 29.52 -4.63 -1.04
CA SER A 226 29.82 -4.83 -2.47
C SER A 226 28.66 -4.37 -3.34
N SER A 227 28.75 -4.64 -4.63
CA SER A 227 27.80 -4.21 -5.67
C SER A 227 26.40 -4.87 -5.59
N ALA A 228 26.24 -5.94 -4.81
CA ALA A 228 24.97 -6.65 -4.64
C ALA A 228 24.08 -6.09 -3.50
N ARG A 229 24.50 -5.01 -2.85
CA ARG A 229 23.72 -4.38 -1.79
C ARG A 229 22.34 -3.96 -2.28
N CYS A 230 21.31 -4.37 -1.53
CA CYS A 230 19.93 -3.96 -1.76
C CYS A 230 19.15 -3.97 -0.43
N TRP A 231 17.92 -3.43 -0.44
CA TRP A 231 17.09 -3.37 0.75
C TRP A 231 16.84 -4.75 1.38
N SER A 232 16.68 -5.80 0.56
CA SER A 232 16.49 -7.18 1.04
C SER A 232 17.73 -7.76 1.73
N SER A 233 18.93 -7.23 1.46
CA SER A 233 20.17 -7.68 2.13
C SER A 233 20.56 -6.84 3.32
N ASP A 234 20.35 -5.51 3.28
CA ASP A 234 20.88 -4.57 4.28
C ASP A 234 19.87 -4.10 5.33
N SER A 235 18.56 -4.19 5.03
CA SER A 235 17.50 -3.66 5.90
C SER A 235 16.43 -4.71 6.24
N TYR A 236 16.35 -5.82 5.48
CA TYR A 236 15.27 -6.80 5.60
C TYR A 236 15.74 -8.23 5.31
N ASN A 237 16.87 -8.60 5.91
CA ASN A 237 17.52 -9.90 5.64
C ASN A 237 16.60 -11.09 5.93
N PRO A 238 16.44 -12.05 4.97
CA PRO A 238 15.53 -13.19 5.12
C PRO A 238 16.04 -14.33 6.00
N VAL A 239 17.32 -14.32 6.40
CA VAL A 239 17.91 -15.42 7.16
C VAL A 239 17.68 -15.23 8.65
N PRO A 240 17.09 -16.22 9.37
CA PRO A 240 16.94 -16.17 10.81
C PRO A 240 18.30 -15.96 11.54
N GLY A 241 18.30 -15.11 12.55
CA GLY A 241 19.49 -14.85 13.37
C GLY A 241 20.55 -13.92 12.76
N VAL A 242 20.42 -13.49 11.49
CA VAL A 242 21.39 -12.58 10.85
C VAL A 242 21.08 -11.11 11.16
N MET A 243 19.82 -10.75 11.28
CA MET A 243 19.39 -9.37 11.55
C MET A 243 18.27 -9.36 12.58
N GLU A 244 18.39 -8.49 13.59
CA GLU A 244 17.33 -8.27 14.58
C GLU A 244 16.22 -7.35 14.04
N GLY A 245 15.02 -7.47 14.62
CA GLY A 245 13.87 -6.58 14.29
C GLY A 245 13.16 -6.88 12.99
N VAL A 246 13.70 -7.73 12.12
CA VAL A 246 13.06 -8.16 10.86
C VAL A 246 12.15 -9.38 11.10
N PRO A 247 11.18 -9.68 10.20
CA PRO A 247 10.31 -10.85 10.36
C PRO A 247 11.06 -12.19 10.46
N ALA A 248 12.17 -12.35 9.76
CA ALA A 248 13.00 -13.56 9.85
C ALA A 248 13.48 -13.85 11.29
N SER A 249 13.68 -12.84 12.14
CA SER A 249 14.08 -13.00 13.55
C SER A 249 12.96 -13.50 14.47
N ARG A 250 11.71 -13.63 13.97
CA ARG A 250 10.52 -14.05 14.72
C ARG A 250 9.65 -15.03 13.93
N ASN A 251 10.29 -16.00 13.29
CA ASN A 251 9.63 -17.01 12.47
C ASN A 251 8.72 -16.43 11.38
N TYR A 252 9.14 -15.32 10.76
CA TYR A 252 8.44 -14.59 9.72
C TYR A 252 7.03 -14.10 10.13
N GLY A 253 6.81 -13.87 11.40
CA GLY A 253 5.57 -13.32 11.92
C GLY A 253 5.46 -11.81 11.65
N GLY A 254 4.27 -11.34 11.26
CA GLY A 254 4.02 -9.93 10.91
C GLY A 254 4.63 -9.54 9.57
N GLY A 255 4.96 -8.26 9.38
CA GLY A 255 5.55 -7.76 8.14
C GLY A 255 4.55 -7.68 6.98
N PHE A 256 4.99 -8.03 5.76
CA PHE A 256 4.20 -8.02 4.53
C PHE A 256 3.88 -9.46 4.10
N ALA A 257 2.62 -9.87 4.22
CA ALA A 257 2.21 -11.24 4.01
C ALA A 257 2.48 -11.75 2.58
N SER A 258 2.93 -13.02 2.47
CA SER A 258 3.24 -13.68 1.19
C SER A 258 2.06 -13.64 0.21
N LYS A 259 0.82 -13.79 0.69
CA LYS A 259 -0.38 -13.65 -0.16
C LYS A 259 -0.55 -12.25 -0.78
N LEU A 260 -0.13 -11.21 -0.06
CA LEU A 260 -0.17 -9.84 -0.59
C LEU A 260 0.94 -9.62 -1.62
N MET A 261 2.12 -10.23 -1.42
CA MET A 261 3.19 -10.21 -2.43
C MET A 261 2.75 -10.95 -3.70
N ALA A 262 2.20 -12.15 -3.59
CA ALA A 262 1.67 -12.91 -4.74
C ALA A 262 0.61 -12.12 -5.49
N LYS A 263 -0.30 -11.44 -4.78
CA LYS A 263 -1.31 -10.56 -5.38
C LYS A 263 -0.68 -9.37 -6.11
N ASP A 264 0.31 -8.70 -5.52
CA ASP A 264 0.97 -7.54 -6.14
C ASP A 264 1.75 -7.94 -7.41
N LEU A 265 2.36 -9.13 -7.41
CA LEU A 265 3.01 -9.68 -8.60
C LEU A 265 1.99 -10.00 -9.72
N ASN A 266 0.79 -10.49 -9.37
CA ASN A 266 -0.29 -10.67 -10.34
C ASN A 266 -0.75 -9.34 -10.95
N LEU A 267 -0.86 -8.28 -10.16
CA LEU A 267 -1.15 -6.94 -10.68
C LEU A 267 -0.06 -6.45 -11.65
N ALA A 268 1.22 -6.70 -11.30
CA ALA A 268 2.34 -6.34 -12.17
C ALA A 268 2.31 -7.10 -13.50
N LEU A 269 2.05 -8.42 -13.48
CA LEU A 269 1.95 -9.24 -14.68
C LEU A 269 0.76 -8.85 -15.56
N ALA A 270 -0.40 -8.59 -14.96
CA ALA A 270 -1.58 -8.11 -15.69
C ALA A 270 -1.28 -6.77 -16.39
N SER A 271 -0.68 -5.82 -15.67
CA SER A 271 -0.30 -4.52 -16.24
C SER A 271 0.78 -4.64 -17.32
N ALA A 272 1.77 -5.53 -17.13
CA ALA A 272 2.80 -5.81 -18.15
C ALA A 272 2.20 -6.33 -19.44
N LYS A 273 1.23 -7.26 -19.34
CA LYS A 273 0.48 -7.80 -20.49
C LYS A 273 -0.31 -6.71 -21.23
N GLU A 274 -0.95 -5.79 -20.51
CA GLU A 274 -1.70 -4.68 -21.12
C GLU A 274 -0.82 -3.75 -21.96
N VAL A 275 0.42 -3.53 -21.52
CA VAL A 275 1.37 -2.63 -22.23
C VAL A 275 2.37 -3.38 -23.12
N GLY A 276 2.27 -4.71 -23.25
CA GLY A 276 3.10 -5.53 -24.12
C GLY A 276 4.55 -5.66 -23.65
N VAL A 277 4.81 -5.65 -22.34
CA VAL A 277 6.15 -5.83 -21.75
C VAL A 277 6.29 -7.23 -21.15
N ASP A 278 7.35 -7.95 -21.54
CA ASP A 278 7.67 -9.24 -20.95
C ASP A 278 8.40 -9.07 -19.61
N CYS A 279 7.90 -9.75 -18.57
CA CYS A 279 8.46 -9.74 -17.22
C CYS A 279 8.75 -11.18 -16.72
N PRO A 280 9.73 -11.91 -17.29
CA PRO A 280 9.96 -13.32 -16.97
C PRO A 280 10.36 -13.55 -15.51
N LEU A 281 11.16 -12.68 -14.91
CA LEU A 281 11.53 -12.79 -13.50
C LEU A 281 10.31 -12.58 -12.57
N THR A 282 9.40 -11.70 -12.95
CA THR A 282 8.15 -11.48 -12.21
C THR A 282 7.24 -12.70 -12.28
N SER A 283 7.17 -13.38 -13.44
CA SER A 283 6.41 -14.61 -13.60
C SER A 283 6.95 -15.72 -12.69
N GLN A 284 8.27 -15.93 -12.70
CA GLN A 284 8.90 -16.90 -11.79
C GLN A 284 8.69 -16.55 -10.33
N ALA A 285 8.82 -15.28 -9.96
CA ALA A 285 8.57 -14.83 -8.60
C ALA A 285 7.12 -15.11 -8.18
N GLN A 286 6.16 -14.83 -9.04
CA GLN A 286 4.74 -15.08 -8.77
C GLN A 286 4.46 -16.55 -8.54
N ASP A 287 5.01 -17.47 -9.37
CA ASP A 287 4.87 -18.91 -9.22
C ASP A 287 5.44 -19.39 -7.87
N ILE A 288 6.58 -18.86 -7.43
CA ILE A 288 7.20 -19.21 -6.15
C ILE A 288 6.34 -18.73 -4.99
N TYR A 289 5.86 -17.48 -5.01
CA TYR A 289 5.01 -16.97 -3.94
C TYR A 289 3.63 -17.63 -3.89
N ALA A 290 3.07 -18.02 -5.04
CA ALA A 290 1.84 -18.81 -5.10
C ALA A 290 2.03 -20.17 -4.41
N LYS A 291 3.11 -20.90 -4.72
CA LYS A 291 3.46 -22.17 -4.06
C LYS A 291 3.66 -22.02 -2.54
N LEU A 292 4.28 -20.91 -2.10
CA LEU A 292 4.41 -20.61 -0.67
C LEU A 292 3.04 -20.48 0.01
N CYS A 293 2.10 -19.80 -0.64
CA CYS A 293 0.73 -19.68 -0.13
C CYS A 293 0.01 -21.03 -0.07
N GLU A 294 0.12 -21.86 -1.12
CA GLU A 294 -0.42 -23.22 -1.17
C GLU A 294 0.14 -24.12 -0.05
N ASN A 295 1.40 -23.91 0.33
CA ASN A 295 2.07 -24.64 1.41
C ASN A 295 1.77 -24.08 2.82
N GLY A 296 0.78 -23.18 2.98
CA GLY A 296 0.35 -22.63 4.26
C GLY A 296 1.21 -21.48 4.81
N HIS A 297 2.02 -20.84 3.97
CA HIS A 297 2.83 -19.67 4.33
C HIS A 297 2.18 -18.35 3.88
N ASP A 298 0.89 -18.35 3.54
CA ASP A 298 0.13 -17.21 3.01
C ASP A 298 0.12 -15.99 3.94
N SER A 299 0.06 -16.24 5.26
CA SER A 299 0.05 -15.22 6.32
C SER A 299 1.44 -14.87 6.86
N LYS A 300 2.48 -15.63 6.54
CA LYS A 300 3.86 -15.30 6.88
C LYS A 300 4.37 -14.15 6.03
N ASP A 301 5.35 -13.43 6.56
CA ASP A 301 6.07 -12.40 5.81
C ASP A 301 6.71 -12.97 4.54
N PHE A 302 6.70 -12.20 3.46
CA PHE A 302 7.21 -12.62 2.14
C PHE A 302 8.68 -13.05 2.16
N SER A 303 9.47 -12.59 3.14
CA SER A 303 10.86 -13.01 3.32
C SER A 303 10.99 -14.49 3.72
N CYS A 304 9.86 -15.16 4.11
CA CYS A 304 9.84 -16.60 4.36
C CYS A 304 10.17 -17.44 3.10
N VAL A 305 10.23 -16.80 1.94
CA VAL A 305 10.71 -17.44 0.70
C VAL A 305 12.12 -18.01 0.85
N PHE A 306 12.94 -17.51 1.77
CA PHE A 306 14.21 -18.14 2.12
C PHE A 306 14.04 -19.62 2.51
N GLN A 307 12.97 -19.98 3.24
CA GLN A 307 12.69 -21.38 3.63
C GLN A 307 12.33 -22.26 2.41
N HIS A 308 11.90 -21.67 1.30
CA HIS A 308 11.66 -22.43 0.06
C HIS A 308 12.96 -22.96 -0.56
N TYR A 309 14.06 -22.21 -0.44
CA TYR A 309 15.37 -22.59 -0.95
C TYR A 309 16.19 -23.38 0.07
N TYR A 310 16.10 -22.99 1.34
CA TYR A 310 16.85 -23.60 2.43
C TYR A 310 16.07 -24.80 2.99
N GLY A 311 16.29 -25.98 2.45
CA GLY A 311 15.62 -27.23 2.81
C GLY A 311 16.07 -27.84 4.16
N GLY A 312 16.36 -27.01 5.16
CA GLY A 312 16.57 -27.44 6.55
C GLY A 312 17.71 -28.45 6.72
N LYS A 313 18.91 -28.14 6.22
CA LYS A 313 20.12 -28.76 6.78
C LYS A 313 20.42 -27.98 8.05
N ASP A 314 20.01 -28.49 9.18
CA ASP A 314 20.39 -27.98 10.48
C ASP A 314 21.90 -27.73 10.52
N GLU A 315 22.29 -26.58 11.03
CA GLU A 315 23.68 -26.21 11.26
C GLU A 315 24.32 -27.30 12.15
N VAL A 316 25.39 -27.93 11.66
CA VAL A 316 26.32 -28.70 12.44
C VAL A 316 27.28 -27.75 13.11
#